data_cd0e44d9214bb98e6487407dcb481443
#
_entry.id   cd0e44d9214bb98e6487407dcb481443
#
_cell.length_a   1.000
_cell.length_b   1.000
_cell.length_c   1.000
_cell.angle_alpha   90.00
_cell.angle_beta   90.00
_cell.angle_gamma   90.00
#
_symmetry.space_group_name_H-M   'P 1'
#
loop_
_entity.id
_entity.type
_entity.pdbx_description
1 polymer ?
#
loop_
_entity_poly.entity_id
_entity_poly.type
_entity_poly.pdbx_seq_one_letter_code
_entity_poly.pdbx_strand_id
1 'polypeptide(L)'
;YTGRGDYTMLPDGALRKRKEHQVVPFVYAGAAILSPSLFHGAPAGEFSLTEMFDRANEQERLFGLRLDGVWMHVGTPEAVRDAEEAVLESVA
;
A
#
# COMPACT_ATOMS: atom_id res chain seq x y z
N TYR A 1 -0.29 -8.59 9.85
CA TYR A 1 -1.34 -8.37 8.83
C TYR A 1 -1.71 -9.69 8.17
N THR A 2 -2.99 -10.01 8.15
CA THR A 2 -3.52 -11.28 7.65
C THR A 2 -4.51 -11.11 6.48
N GLY A 3 -4.59 -9.93 5.90
CA GLY A 3 -5.48 -9.62 4.76
C GLY A 3 -5.00 -10.22 3.44
N ARG A 4 -5.78 -9.97 2.38
CA ARG A 4 -5.48 -10.48 1.03
C ARG A 4 -4.36 -9.73 0.33
N GLY A 5 -3.90 -8.60 0.89
CA GLY A 5 -2.93 -7.73 0.26
C GLY A 5 -3.55 -6.87 -0.85
N ASP A 6 -2.72 -6.06 -1.47
CA ASP A 6 -3.14 -5.14 -2.53
C ASP A 6 -2.41 -5.41 -3.85
N TYR A 7 -1.14 -5.79 -3.78
CA TYR A 7 -0.26 -5.90 -4.95
C TYR A 7 0.65 -7.11 -4.89
N THR A 8 1.03 -7.59 -6.07
CA THR A 8 2.22 -8.41 -6.25
C THR A 8 3.34 -7.55 -6.83
N MET A 9 4.59 -7.94 -6.61
CA MET A 9 5.76 -7.20 -7.09
C MET A 9 6.58 -8.07 -8.03
N LEU A 10 6.88 -7.54 -9.22
CA LEU A 10 7.77 -8.19 -10.17
C LEU A 10 9.24 -7.97 -9.78
N PRO A 11 10.18 -8.74 -10.33
CA PRO A 11 11.60 -8.63 -9.96
C PRO A 11 12.20 -7.23 -10.14
N ASP A 12 11.70 -6.44 -11.08
CA ASP A 12 12.15 -5.05 -11.32
C ASP A 12 11.49 -4.02 -10.39
N GLY A 13 10.63 -4.45 -9.47
CA GLY A 13 9.90 -3.57 -8.56
C GLY A 13 8.56 -3.11 -9.09
N ALA A 14 8.19 -3.44 -10.31
CA ALA A 14 6.89 -3.08 -10.87
C ALA A 14 5.77 -3.79 -10.11
N LEU A 15 4.70 -3.06 -9.82
CA LEU A 15 3.56 -3.59 -9.09
C LEU A 15 2.45 -4.02 -10.05
N ARG A 16 1.74 -5.07 -9.65
CA ARG A 16 0.51 -5.51 -10.32
C ARG A 16 -0.58 -5.63 -9.29
N LYS A 17 -1.72 -5.02 -9.56
CA LYS A 17 -2.86 -5.01 -8.66
C LYS A 17 -3.41 -6.43 -8.50
N ARG A 18 -3.83 -6.74 -7.27
CA ARG A 18 -4.51 -7.99 -6.96
C ARG A 18 -5.76 -8.15 -7.82
N LYS A 19 -5.92 -9.31 -8.40
CA LYS A 19 -7.15 -9.70 -9.09
C LYS A 19 -8.18 -10.20 -8.07
N GLU A 20 -9.45 -10.19 -8.45
CA GLU A 20 -10.51 -10.74 -7.62
C GLU A 20 -10.18 -12.20 -7.25
N HIS A 21 -10.45 -12.56 -6.00
CA HIS A 21 -10.18 -13.90 -5.41
C HIS A 21 -8.69 -14.26 -5.27
N GLN A 22 -7.79 -13.35 -5.57
CA GLN A 22 -6.35 -13.57 -5.41
C GLN A 22 -5.86 -13.06 -4.05
N VAL A 23 -4.91 -13.79 -3.46
CA VAL A 23 -4.16 -13.33 -2.28
C VAL A 23 -2.76 -12.98 -2.74
N VAL A 24 -2.30 -11.77 -2.41
CA VAL A 24 -0.99 -11.26 -2.84
C VAL A 24 -0.18 -10.79 -1.65
N PRO A 25 1.17 -10.78 -1.75
CA PRO A 25 2.04 -10.58 -0.58
C PRO A 25 2.18 -9.14 -0.10
N PHE A 26 1.87 -8.13 -0.90
CA PHE A 26 2.14 -6.75 -0.53
C PHE A 26 0.88 -5.94 -0.30
N VAL A 27 0.90 -5.14 0.76
CA VAL A 27 -0.14 -4.17 1.10
C VAL A 27 0.44 -2.75 1.02
N TYR A 28 -0.38 -1.80 0.62
CA TYR A 28 0.02 -0.39 0.62
C TYR A 28 0.10 0.13 2.06
N ALA A 29 1.27 0.59 2.46
CA ALA A 29 1.54 1.03 3.83
C ALA A 29 1.16 2.49 4.10
N GLY A 30 0.62 3.21 3.13
CA GLY A 30 0.13 4.57 3.30
C GLY A 30 1.11 5.68 2.91
N ALA A 31 2.26 5.35 2.33
CA ALA A 31 3.25 6.34 1.89
C ALA A 31 3.63 6.11 0.42
N ALA A 32 3.65 7.17 -0.37
CA ALA A 32 3.98 7.09 -1.78
C ALA A 32 4.65 8.37 -2.27
N ILE A 33 5.49 8.25 -3.29
CA ILE A 33 6.05 9.37 -4.03
C ILE A 33 5.38 9.37 -5.40
N LEU A 34 4.74 10.48 -5.75
CA LEU A 34 3.91 10.58 -6.95
C LEU A 34 4.41 11.71 -7.86
N SER A 35 4.44 11.43 -9.16
CA SER A 35 4.69 12.49 -10.14
C SER A 35 3.43 13.36 -10.27
N PRO A 36 3.56 14.69 -10.29
CA PRO A 36 2.40 15.56 -10.52
C PRO A 36 1.65 15.26 -11.83
N SER A 37 2.35 14.76 -12.84
CA SER A 37 1.72 14.40 -14.12
C SER A 37 0.69 13.28 -14.00
N LEU A 38 0.78 12.47 -12.94
CA LEU A 38 -0.21 11.41 -12.67
C LEU A 38 -1.62 11.97 -12.50
N PHE A 39 -1.73 13.19 -11.98
CA PHE A 39 -3.01 13.84 -11.71
C PHE A 39 -3.57 14.59 -12.90
N HIS A 40 -2.89 14.57 -14.04
CA HIS A 40 -3.37 15.22 -15.24
C HIS A 40 -4.68 14.60 -15.69
N GLY A 41 -5.73 15.42 -15.83
CA GLY A 41 -7.06 14.93 -16.14
C GLY A 41 -7.80 14.26 -14.98
N ALA A 42 -7.28 14.37 -13.74
CA ALA A 42 -7.96 13.85 -12.56
C ALA A 42 -9.30 14.58 -12.33
N PRO A 43 -10.30 13.89 -11.72
CA PRO A 43 -11.59 14.53 -11.42
C PRO A 43 -11.39 15.77 -10.53
N ALA A 44 -12.25 16.78 -10.71
CA ALA A 44 -12.30 17.91 -9.81
C ALA A 44 -12.94 17.50 -8.47
N GLY A 45 -12.44 18.07 -7.36
CA GLY A 45 -12.94 17.76 -6.02
C GLY A 45 -12.32 16.49 -5.45
N GLU A 46 -13.06 15.81 -4.60
CA GLU A 46 -12.57 14.61 -3.93
C GLU A 46 -12.58 13.39 -4.86
N PHE A 47 -11.50 12.61 -4.79
CA PHE A 47 -11.40 11.33 -5.47
C PHE A 47 -10.44 10.41 -4.71
N SER A 48 -10.55 9.10 -4.94
CA SER A 48 -9.69 8.14 -4.29
C SER A 48 -8.30 8.11 -4.93
N LEU A 49 -7.25 8.11 -4.11
CA LEU A 49 -5.88 7.93 -4.59
C LEU A 49 -5.70 6.58 -5.30
N THR A 50 -6.51 5.59 -4.95
CA THR A 50 -6.51 4.29 -5.62
C THR A 50 -6.78 4.42 -7.12
N GLU A 51 -7.63 5.37 -7.55
CA GLU A 51 -7.85 5.63 -8.98
C GLU A 51 -6.56 6.05 -9.69
N MET A 52 -5.73 6.83 -9.02
CA MET A 52 -4.45 7.26 -9.57
C MET A 52 -3.46 6.10 -9.64
N PHE A 53 -3.45 5.25 -8.63
CA PHE A 53 -2.62 4.04 -8.64
C PHE A 53 -3.06 3.07 -9.74
N ASP A 54 -4.36 2.90 -9.94
CA ASP A 54 -4.90 2.05 -11.00
C ASP A 54 -4.50 2.58 -12.39
N ARG A 55 -4.54 3.91 -12.58
CA ARG A 55 -4.10 4.54 -13.81
C ARG A 55 -2.61 4.28 -14.08
N ALA A 56 -1.78 4.45 -13.07
CA ALA A 56 -0.34 4.16 -13.17
C ALA A 56 -0.09 2.67 -13.46
N ASN A 57 -0.86 1.80 -12.82
CA ASN A 57 -0.74 0.35 -13.03
C ASN A 57 -1.11 -0.06 -14.47
N GLU A 58 -2.14 0.54 -15.05
CA GLU A 58 -2.53 0.30 -16.44
C GLU A 58 -1.41 0.71 -17.41
N GLN A 59 -0.67 1.76 -17.08
CA GLN A 59 0.46 2.25 -17.87
C GLN A 59 1.76 1.52 -17.54
N GLU A 60 1.73 0.53 -16.66
CA GLU A 60 2.91 -0.20 -16.18
C GLU A 60 3.97 0.70 -15.55
N ARG A 61 3.53 1.77 -14.86
CA ARG A 61 4.38 2.76 -14.20
C ARG A 61 4.22 2.81 -12.69
N LEU A 62 3.60 1.79 -12.10
CA LEU A 62 3.47 1.67 -10.66
C LEU A 62 4.57 0.76 -10.13
N PHE A 63 5.42 1.31 -9.27
CA PHE A 63 6.55 0.59 -8.67
C PHE A 63 6.46 0.64 -7.16
N GLY A 64 7.04 -0.34 -6.50
CA GLY A 64 7.06 -0.42 -5.06
C GLY A 64 8.46 -0.52 -4.50
N LEU A 65 8.63 0.02 -3.30
CA LEU A 65 9.77 -0.25 -2.45
C LEU A 65 9.28 -1.08 -1.28
N ARG A 66 9.94 -2.21 -1.05
CA ARG A 66 9.61 -3.07 0.06
C ARG A 66 9.97 -2.39 1.37
N LEU A 67 9.00 -2.30 2.28
CA LEU A 67 9.25 -1.83 3.63
C LEU A 67 9.80 -3.00 4.46
N ASP A 68 11.06 -2.87 4.88
CA ASP A 68 11.69 -3.83 5.77
C ASP A 68 11.46 -3.42 7.21
N GLY A 69 10.57 -4.11 7.89
CA GLY A 69 10.16 -3.80 9.25
C GLY A 69 8.80 -4.36 9.56
N VAL A 70 8.30 -4.01 10.73
CA VAL A 70 6.96 -4.40 11.16
C VAL A 70 5.99 -3.28 10.81
N TRP A 71 4.99 -3.59 10.00
CA TRP A 71 3.91 -2.67 9.68
C TRP A 71 2.67 -3.05 10.49
N MET A 72 2.07 -2.04 11.13
CA MET A 72 0.90 -2.24 11.99
C MET A 72 -0.18 -1.23 11.65
N HIS A 73 -1.40 -1.73 11.48
CA HIS A 73 -2.57 -0.88 11.35
C HIS A 73 -3.02 -0.43 12.74
N VAL A 74 -3.19 0.87 12.94
CA VAL A 74 -3.57 1.45 14.24
C VAL A 74 -4.88 2.23 14.17
N GLY A 75 -5.80 1.78 13.33
CA GLY A 75 -7.08 2.46 13.11
C GLY A 75 -8.15 2.21 14.18
N THR A 76 -7.86 1.37 15.18
CA THR A 76 -8.79 1.07 16.28
C THR A 76 -8.05 1.14 17.61
N PRO A 77 -8.76 1.36 18.75
CA PRO A 77 -8.11 1.33 20.07
C PRO A 77 -7.41 0.01 20.38
N GLU A 78 -7.95 -1.11 19.93
CA GLU A 78 -7.31 -2.41 20.11
C GLU A 78 -6.02 -2.51 19.30
N ALA A 79 -6.04 -2.06 18.07
CA ALA A 79 -4.86 -2.06 17.21
C ALA A 79 -3.74 -1.18 17.77
N VAL A 80 -4.08 -0.04 18.39
CA VAL A 80 -3.10 0.82 19.07
C VAL A 80 -2.44 0.06 20.23
N ARG A 81 -3.22 -0.63 21.05
CA ARG A 81 -2.68 -1.42 22.17
C ARG A 81 -1.79 -2.56 21.68
N ASP A 82 -2.21 -3.27 20.64
CA ASP A 82 -1.41 -4.33 20.04
C ASP A 82 -0.09 -3.79 19.49
N ALA A 83 -0.12 -2.60 18.87
CA ALA A 83 1.08 -1.95 18.38
C ALA A 83 2.03 -1.52 19.49
N GLU A 84 1.50 -0.99 20.60
CA GLU A 84 2.30 -0.64 21.77
C GLU A 84 3.00 -1.85 22.36
N GLU A 85 2.29 -2.97 22.49
CA GLU A 85 2.87 -4.22 22.98
C GLU A 85 3.99 -4.71 22.05
N ALA A 86 3.77 -4.66 20.74
CA ALA A 86 4.77 -5.07 19.77
C ALA A 86 6.03 -4.19 19.85
N VAL A 87 5.88 -2.89 20.04
CA VAL A 87 7.02 -1.97 20.23
C VAL A 87 7.77 -2.28 21.52
N LEU A 88 7.05 -2.52 22.61
CA LEU A 88 7.66 -2.86 23.90
C LEU A 88 8.44 -4.17 23.83
N GLU A 89 7.90 -5.18 23.17
CA GLU A 89 8.58 -6.47 22.97
C GLU A 89 9.84 -6.30 22.13
N SER A 90 9.84 -5.38 21.16
CA SER A 90 11.01 -5.17 20.27
C SER A 90 12.16 -4.49 20.96
N VAL A 91 11.93 -3.76 22.07
CA VAL A 91 12.97 -3.04 22.83
C VAL A 91 13.33 -3.73 24.13
N ALA A 92 12.67 -4.82 24.45
CA ALA A 92 12.92 -5.60 25.67
C ALA A 92 14.13 -6.52 25.56
#